data_7210f628c02c878faa0619aabf4c25c9
#
_entry.id   7210f628c02c878faa0619aabf4c25c9
#
_cell.length_a   1.000
_cell.length_b   1.000
_cell.length_c   1.000
_cell.angle_alpha   90.00
_cell.angle_beta   90.00
_cell.angle_gamma   90.00
#
_symmetry.space_group_name_H-M   'P 1'
#
loop_
_entity.id
_entity.type
_entity.pdbx_description
1 polymer ?
#
loop_
_entity_poly.entity_id
_entity_poly.type
_entity_poly.pdbx_seq_one_letter_code
_entity_poly.pdbx_strand_id
1 'polypeptide(L)'
;MEDVIARFENVLLIYHEPHAETLAIKDISIDFGRGNFTAIVGPSGCGKTTLLSILAGILPPSSGRVEVLGHTLYGDGSEDKRKCRSGAATGCDTGYMLQRDNLLDWRTIEDNVLLGLEIKHMLNDETRSYARELLRRYGLGDFMKLYPRQLSGGMRQKAALIRTLVFRPKLLLLDEPFSALDYQTKLLLADEVHSIIRREGCSAVLVTHDISEAISMCDRIIVLTSRPATVRCDVEIRLKEDSPLARRNDAGFKYYFNLVWEEMMKNEEFN
;
A
#
# COMPACT_ATOMS: atom_id res chain seq x y z
N MET A 1 4.94 -3.50 24.41
CA MET A 1 4.84 -4.25 23.14
C MET A 1 4.28 -3.25 22.14
N GLU A 2 5.01 -2.92 21.09
CA GLU A 2 4.45 -2.11 20.01
C GLU A 2 3.19 -2.79 19.50
N ASP A 3 2.14 -2.01 19.30
CA ASP A 3 0.86 -2.53 18.81
C ASP A 3 1.03 -2.86 17.31
N VAL A 4 1.26 -4.15 17.00
CA VAL A 4 1.51 -4.66 15.65
C VAL A 4 0.19 -4.80 14.92
N ILE A 5 0.08 -4.21 13.72
CA ILE A 5 -1.12 -4.30 12.88
C ILE A 5 -1.03 -5.46 11.89
N ALA A 6 0.18 -5.77 11.42
CA ALA A 6 0.44 -6.92 10.55
C ALA A 6 1.84 -7.48 10.80
N ARG A 7 2.02 -8.78 10.56
CA ARG A 7 3.28 -9.50 10.80
C ARG A 7 3.51 -10.56 9.74
N PHE A 8 4.74 -10.63 9.27
CA PHE A 8 5.32 -11.75 8.55
C PHE A 8 6.29 -12.51 9.47
N GLU A 9 6.21 -13.84 9.49
CA GLU A 9 7.15 -14.72 10.19
C GLU A 9 7.66 -15.80 9.23
N ASN A 10 8.96 -15.76 8.88
CA ASN A 10 9.66 -16.70 8.01
C ASN A 10 8.93 -16.97 6.68
N VAL A 11 8.38 -15.91 6.07
CA VAL A 11 7.58 -16.03 4.85
C VAL A 11 8.47 -16.36 3.66
N LEU A 12 8.07 -17.41 2.93
CA LEU A 12 8.70 -17.87 1.72
C LEU A 12 7.65 -17.99 0.61
N LEU A 13 7.99 -17.58 -0.61
CA LEU A 13 7.14 -17.78 -1.78
C LEU A 13 7.93 -18.26 -2.98
N ILE A 14 7.46 -19.38 -3.55
CA ILE A 14 7.92 -19.95 -4.81
C ILE A 14 6.76 -19.89 -5.80
N TYR A 15 6.97 -19.28 -6.96
CA TYR A 15 6.06 -19.40 -8.09
C TYR A 15 6.40 -20.69 -8.86
N HIS A 16 5.38 -21.54 -9.05
CA HIS A 16 5.47 -22.76 -9.84
C HIS A 16 4.90 -22.49 -11.23
N GLU A 17 5.75 -22.46 -12.23
CA GLU A 17 5.36 -22.40 -13.64
C GLU A 17 5.52 -23.79 -14.27
N PRO A 18 4.89 -24.09 -15.43
CA PRO A 18 4.95 -25.44 -16.03
C PRO A 18 6.36 -25.96 -16.31
N HIS A 19 7.34 -25.07 -16.44
CA HIS A 19 8.73 -25.41 -16.80
C HIS A 19 9.78 -24.77 -15.91
N ALA A 20 9.38 -24.03 -14.86
CA ALA A 20 10.33 -23.35 -13.98
C ALA A 20 9.73 -23.12 -12.59
N GLU A 21 10.60 -23.15 -11.59
CA GLU A 21 10.27 -22.65 -10.25
C GLU A 21 11.04 -21.36 -10.01
N THR A 22 10.33 -20.33 -9.58
CA THR A 22 10.93 -19.04 -9.28
C THR A 22 10.78 -18.73 -7.81
N LEU A 23 11.87 -18.77 -7.06
CA LEU A 23 11.91 -18.31 -5.68
C LEU A 23 11.83 -16.79 -5.68
N ALA A 24 10.66 -16.27 -5.28
CA ALA A 24 10.38 -14.84 -5.29
C ALA A 24 10.71 -14.16 -3.94
N ILE A 25 10.34 -14.81 -2.84
CA ILE A 25 10.55 -14.32 -1.48
C ILE A 25 11.24 -15.43 -0.68
N LYS A 26 12.27 -15.06 0.07
CA LYS A 26 13.04 -15.99 0.90
C LYS A 26 13.15 -15.46 2.32
N ASP A 27 12.53 -16.18 3.26
CA ASP A 27 12.67 -15.97 4.71
C ASP A 27 12.48 -14.51 5.17
N ILE A 28 11.31 -13.95 4.85
CA ILE A 28 10.96 -12.58 5.26
C ILE A 28 10.22 -12.63 6.60
N SER A 29 10.77 -11.89 7.58
CA SER A 29 10.14 -11.62 8.87
C SER A 29 10.10 -10.11 9.10
N ILE A 30 8.89 -9.53 9.21
CA ILE A 30 8.65 -8.09 9.34
C ILE A 30 7.42 -7.86 10.21
N ASP A 31 7.52 -6.94 11.18
CA ASP A 31 6.39 -6.40 11.92
C ASP A 31 6.01 -5.01 11.39
N PHE A 32 4.73 -4.76 11.17
CA PHE A 32 4.19 -3.45 10.83
C PHE A 32 3.47 -2.87 12.05
N GLY A 33 3.91 -1.69 12.52
CA GLY A 33 3.33 -1.01 13.67
C GLY A 33 2.00 -0.35 13.36
N ARG A 34 1.09 -0.35 14.34
CA ARG A 34 -0.18 0.36 14.25
C ARG A 34 0.05 1.88 14.21
N GLY A 35 -0.70 2.58 13.36
CA GLY A 35 -0.58 4.02 13.16
C GLY A 35 0.66 4.45 12.37
N ASN A 36 1.55 3.53 12.01
CA ASN A 36 2.75 3.82 11.24
C ASN A 36 2.47 3.80 9.74
N PHE A 37 3.22 4.63 9.02
CA PHE A 37 3.30 4.60 7.58
C PHE A 37 4.66 3.99 7.20
N THR A 38 4.65 2.74 6.70
CA THR A 38 5.87 1.98 6.36
C THR A 38 6.03 1.88 4.86
N ALA A 39 7.23 2.20 4.33
CA ALA A 39 7.55 1.94 2.94
C ALA A 39 8.29 0.60 2.78
N ILE A 40 8.02 -0.10 1.69
CA ILE A 40 8.83 -1.22 1.18
C ILE A 40 9.45 -0.76 -0.14
N VAL A 41 10.78 -0.65 -0.17
CA VAL A 41 11.53 -0.26 -1.36
C VAL A 41 12.47 -1.38 -1.82
N GLY A 42 12.87 -1.35 -3.08
CA GLY A 42 13.78 -2.35 -3.64
C GLY A 42 13.76 -2.32 -5.17
N PRO A 43 14.66 -3.06 -5.82
CA PRO A 43 14.75 -3.13 -7.28
C PRO A 43 13.44 -3.54 -7.95
N SER A 44 13.29 -3.21 -9.24
CA SER A 44 12.14 -3.65 -10.02
C SER A 44 12.08 -5.18 -10.07
N GLY A 45 10.87 -5.74 -9.88
CA GLY A 45 10.66 -7.19 -9.93
C GLY A 45 11.18 -7.98 -8.72
N CYS A 46 11.68 -7.34 -7.65
CA CYS A 46 12.19 -8.05 -6.48
C CYS A 46 11.11 -8.75 -5.64
N GLY A 47 9.82 -8.37 -5.74
CA GLY A 47 8.75 -9.02 -4.99
C GLY A 47 7.92 -8.09 -4.10
N LYS A 48 8.04 -6.76 -4.22
CA LYS A 48 7.29 -5.76 -3.43
C LYS A 48 5.78 -5.93 -3.52
N THR A 49 5.23 -5.91 -4.74
CA THR A 49 3.80 -6.14 -5.01
C THR A 49 3.35 -7.52 -4.52
N THR A 50 4.24 -8.52 -4.59
CA THR A 50 4.00 -9.86 -4.08
C THR A 50 3.78 -9.84 -2.56
N LEU A 51 4.64 -9.15 -1.80
CA LEU A 51 4.46 -8.98 -0.35
C LEU A 51 3.15 -8.25 -0.03
N LEU A 52 2.82 -7.21 -0.77
CA LEU A 52 1.56 -6.49 -0.60
C LEU A 52 0.35 -7.40 -0.86
N SER A 53 0.42 -8.24 -1.90
CA SER A 53 -0.64 -9.21 -2.24
C SER A 53 -0.82 -10.29 -1.15
N ILE A 54 0.27 -10.68 -0.49
CA ILE A 54 0.21 -11.59 0.66
C ILE A 54 -0.47 -10.91 1.86
N LEU A 55 -0.10 -9.65 2.18
CA LEU A 55 -0.77 -8.85 3.23
C LEU A 55 -2.26 -8.62 2.95
N ALA A 56 -2.62 -8.45 1.68
CA ALA A 56 -4.01 -8.30 1.26
C ALA A 56 -4.83 -9.60 1.36
N GLY A 57 -4.18 -10.75 1.63
CA GLY A 57 -4.85 -12.06 1.65
C GLY A 57 -5.21 -12.58 0.26
N ILE A 58 -4.63 -12.01 -0.81
CA ILE A 58 -4.89 -12.38 -2.21
C ILE A 58 -4.02 -13.55 -2.65
N LEU A 59 -2.75 -13.54 -2.19
CA LEU A 59 -1.75 -14.53 -2.58
C LEU A 59 -1.26 -15.29 -1.34
N PRO A 60 -1.46 -16.62 -1.26
CA PRO A 60 -0.90 -17.41 -0.19
C PRO A 60 0.61 -17.57 -0.34
N PRO A 61 1.42 -17.46 0.73
CA PRO A 61 2.83 -17.83 0.70
C PRO A 61 2.99 -19.35 0.57
N SER A 62 4.17 -19.80 0.13
CA SER A 62 4.50 -21.23 0.09
C SER A 62 4.74 -21.81 1.48
N SER A 63 5.30 -21.01 2.40
CA SER A 63 5.47 -21.32 3.82
C SER A 63 5.62 -20.05 4.65
N GLY A 64 5.64 -20.22 5.99
CA GLY A 64 5.69 -19.11 6.93
C GLY A 64 4.30 -18.71 7.44
N ARG A 65 4.27 -17.74 8.36
CA ARG A 65 3.04 -17.26 8.99
C ARG A 65 2.81 -15.79 8.65
N VAL A 66 1.55 -15.45 8.42
CA VAL A 66 1.12 -14.07 8.16
C VAL A 66 -0.07 -13.73 9.05
N GLU A 67 0.07 -12.68 9.82
CA GLU A 67 -0.99 -12.13 10.65
C GLU A 67 -1.33 -10.71 10.19
N VAL A 68 -2.62 -10.39 10.12
CA VAL A 68 -3.12 -9.05 9.80
C VAL A 68 -4.30 -8.75 10.69
N LEU A 69 -4.27 -7.60 11.37
CA LEU A 69 -5.34 -7.13 12.26
C LEU A 69 -5.68 -8.12 13.39
N GLY A 70 -4.67 -8.87 13.87
CA GLY A 70 -4.84 -9.89 14.91
C GLY A 70 -5.40 -11.22 14.41
N HIS A 71 -5.58 -11.38 13.09
CA HIS A 71 -6.03 -12.63 12.46
C HIS A 71 -4.88 -13.31 11.74
N THR A 72 -4.68 -14.61 11.97
CA THR A 72 -3.74 -15.41 11.17
C THR A 72 -4.35 -15.67 9.78
N LEU A 73 -3.77 -15.06 8.74
CA LEU A 73 -4.17 -15.28 7.35
C LEU A 73 -3.59 -16.58 6.80
N TYR A 74 -2.32 -16.82 7.10
CA TYR A 74 -1.56 -17.99 6.63
C TYR A 74 -0.64 -18.48 7.74
N GLY A 75 -0.46 -19.80 7.89
CA GLY A 75 0.42 -20.41 8.90
C GLY A 75 -0.03 -21.82 9.30
N ASP A 76 0.78 -22.50 10.11
CA ASP A 76 0.45 -23.81 10.66
C ASP A 76 -0.77 -23.69 11.58
N GLY A 77 -1.82 -24.48 11.32
CA GLY A 77 -3.08 -24.47 12.06
C GLY A 77 -4.22 -23.70 11.39
N SER A 78 -4.01 -23.09 10.22
CA SER A 78 -5.12 -22.54 9.43
C SER A 78 -5.92 -23.70 8.82
N GLU A 79 -6.89 -24.24 9.54
CA GLU A 79 -7.79 -25.33 9.06
C GLU A 79 -8.66 -24.91 7.87
N ASP A 80 -8.61 -23.66 7.45
CA ASP A 80 -9.51 -23.15 6.44
C ASP A 80 -8.80 -22.37 5.31
N LYS A 81 -8.00 -23.09 4.52
CA LYS A 81 -7.48 -22.58 3.23
C LYS A 81 -8.57 -22.00 2.30
N ARG A 82 -9.85 -22.23 2.61
CA ARG A 82 -11.00 -21.72 1.85
C ARG A 82 -11.47 -20.35 2.32
N LYS A 83 -11.33 -20.02 3.62
CA LYS A 83 -11.70 -18.69 4.16
C LYS A 83 -10.70 -17.61 3.72
N CYS A 84 -9.42 -17.94 3.59
CA CYS A 84 -8.42 -17.03 3.04
C CYS A 84 -8.68 -16.65 1.57
N ARG A 85 -9.21 -17.59 0.76
CA ARG A 85 -9.55 -17.34 -0.66
C ARG A 85 -10.71 -16.36 -0.87
N SER A 86 -11.50 -16.06 0.14
CA SER A 86 -12.66 -15.16 0.02
C SER A 86 -12.37 -13.70 0.40
N GLY A 87 -11.14 -13.35 0.82
CA GLY A 87 -10.85 -12.03 1.39
C GLY A 87 -11.63 -11.74 2.68
N ALA A 88 -12.30 -12.78 3.25
CA ALA A 88 -13.21 -12.63 4.37
C ALA A 88 -12.49 -12.49 5.72
N ALA A 89 -11.22 -12.89 5.80
CA ALA A 89 -10.48 -12.87 7.06
C ALA A 89 -10.12 -11.44 7.52
N THR A 90 -9.86 -10.51 6.59
CA THR A 90 -9.58 -9.09 6.90
C THR A 90 -10.73 -8.15 6.54
N GLY A 91 -11.72 -8.64 5.82
CA GLY A 91 -12.97 -7.94 5.52
C GLY A 91 -12.78 -6.57 4.87
N CYS A 92 -13.49 -5.57 5.41
CA CYS A 92 -13.37 -4.16 5.00
C CYS A 92 -12.25 -3.42 5.74
N ASP A 93 -11.58 -4.07 6.71
CA ASP A 93 -10.57 -3.44 7.56
C ASP A 93 -9.21 -3.28 6.86
N THR A 94 -8.98 -3.97 5.73
CA THR A 94 -7.81 -3.78 4.87
C THR A 94 -8.22 -3.19 3.54
N GLY A 95 -7.67 -2.03 3.20
CA GLY A 95 -7.83 -1.38 1.90
C GLY A 95 -6.64 -1.66 1.00
N TYR A 96 -6.86 -1.96 -0.28
CA TYR A 96 -5.78 -2.18 -1.25
C TYR A 96 -5.96 -1.27 -2.46
N MET A 97 -5.02 -0.36 -2.63
CA MET A 97 -4.92 0.51 -3.80
C MET A 97 -3.86 -0.05 -4.75
N LEU A 98 -4.29 -0.48 -5.91
CA LEU A 98 -3.45 -1.03 -6.96
C LEU A 98 -2.68 0.07 -7.69
N GLN A 99 -1.58 -0.29 -8.36
CA GLN A 99 -0.73 0.60 -9.14
C GLN A 99 -1.51 1.44 -10.16
N ARG A 100 -2.51 0.84 -10.83
CA ARG A 100 -3.44 1.56 -11.71
C ARG A 100 -4.69 1.92 -10.91
N ASP A 101 -5.32 3.04 -11.29
CA ASP A 101 -6.57 3.49 -10.64
C ASP A 101 -7.72 2.48 -10.76
N ASN A 102 -7.74 1.69 -11.84
CA ASN A 102 -8.74 0.65 -12.11
C ASN A 102 -10.19 1.16 -11.89
N LEU A 103 -10.43 2.41 -12.25
CA LEU A 103 -11.77 2.95 -12.29
C LEU A 103 -12.51 2.39 -13.52
N LEU A 104 -13.79 2.09 -13.34
CA LEU A 104 -14.64 1.59 -14.42
C LEU A 104 -15.06 2.77 -15.30
N ASP A 105 -14.63 2.79 -16.56
CA ASP A 105 -14.84 3.90 -17.48
C ASP A 105 -16.32 4.21 -17.78
N TRP A 106 -17.20 3.21 -17.61
CA TRP A 106 -18.65 3.32 -17.83
C TRP A 106 -19.45 3.71 -16.59
N ARG A 107 -18.77 3.93 -15.44
CA ARG A 107 -19.36 4.40 -14.20
C ARG A 107 -18.88 5.83 -13.90
N THR A 108 -19.75 6.61 -13.25
CA THR A 108 -19.36 7.91 -12.72
C THR A 108 -18.32 7.77 -11.60
N ILE A 109 -17.69 8.86 -11.20
CA ILE A 109 -16.73 8.87 -10.08
C ILE A 109 -17.42 8.44 -8.77
N GLU A 110 -18.63 8.95 -8.51
CA GLU A 110 -19.42 8.52 -7.34
C GLU A 110 -19.71 7.01 -7.39
N ASP A 111 -20.16 6.49 -8.52
CA ASP A 111 -20.49 5.05 -8.66
C ASP A 111 -19.23 4.16 -8.56
N ASN A 112 -18.07 4.65 -9.01
CA ASN A 112 -16.80 3.97 -8.80
C ASN A 112 -16.42 3.88 -7.33
N VAL A 113 -16.62 4.95 -6.57
CA VAL A 113 -16.35 4.98 -5.11
C VAL A 113 -17.31 4.05 -4.36
N LEU A 114 -18.57 4.00 -4.77
CA LEU A 114 -19.60 3.16 -4.15
C LEU A 114 -19.52 1.68 -4.53
N LEU A 115 -18.79 1.32 -5.59
CA LEU A 115 -18.73 -0.03 -6.17
C LEU A 115 -18.48 -1.12 -5.14
N GLY A 116 -17.49 -0.93 -4.28
CA GLY A 116 -17.15 -1.94 -3.27
C GLY A 116 -18.25 -2.11 -2.21
N LEU A 117 -18.95 -1.03 -1.83
CA LEU A 117 -20.10 -1.08 -0.93
C LEU A 117 -21.28 -1.80 -1.56
N GLU A 118 -21.51 -1.61 -2.87
CA GLU A 118 -22.54 -2.34 -3.63
C GLU A 118 -22.25 -3.85 -3.62
N ILE A 119 -21.02 -4.24 -3.97
CA ILE A 119 -20.60 -5.66 -4.04
C ILE A 119 -20.75 -6.36 -2.67
N LYS A 120 -20.44 -5.63 -1.58
CA LYS A 120 -20.52 -6.16 -0.22
C LYS A 120 -21.91 -6.00 0.42
N HIS A 121 -22.90 -5.51 -0.32
CA HIS A 121 -24.26 -5.24 0.19
C HIS A 121 -24.28 -4.31 1.42
N MET A 122 -23.32 -3.38 1.48
CA MET A 122 -23.19 -2.39 2.54
C MET A 122 -23.67 -0.99 2.12
N LEU A 123 -24.16 -0.85 0.89
CA LEU A 123 -24.63 0.44 0.38
C LEU A 123 -25.99 0.79 1.01
N ASN A 124 -26.02 1.89 1.74
CA ASN A 124 -27.20 2.52 2.34
C ASN A 124 -27.05 4.04 2.31
N ASP A 125 -28.03 4.79 2.85
CA ASP A 125 -28.02 6.25 2.83
C ASP A 125 -26.84 6.84 3.64
N GLU A 126 -26.45 6.20 4.74
CA GLU A 126 -25.32 6.63 5.57
C GLU A 126 -23.99 6.47 4.81
N THR A 127 -23.72 5.26 4.27
CA THR A 127 -22.48 4.98 3.55
C THR A 127 -22.38 5.78 2.27
N ARG A 128 -23.49 6.04 1.58
CA ARG A 128 -23.57 6.94 0.42
C ARG A 128 -23.27 8.38 0.81
N SER A 129 -23.82 8.85 1.90
CA SER A 129 -23.57 10.22 2.42
C SER A 129 -22.12 10.40 2.80
N TYR A 130 -21.52 9.40 3.46
CA TYR A 130 -20.10 9.39 3.82
C TYR A 130 -19.19 9.38 2.58
N ALA A 131 -19.49 8.57 1.57
CA ALA A 131 -18.73 8.57 0.30
C ALA A 131 -18.75 9.96 -0.38
N ARG A 132 -19.92 10.61 -0.42
CA ARG A 132 -20.05 11.98 -0.95
C ARG A 132 -19.30 13.01 -0.10
N GLU A 133 -19.28 12.83 1.22
CA GLU A 133 -18.51 13.69 2.12
C GLU A 133 -17.02 13.56 1.84
N LEU A 134 -16.48 12.34 1.70
CA LEU A 134 -15.09 12.10 1.32
C LEU A 134 -14.76 12.75 -0.03
N LEU A 135 -15.60 12.56 -1.06
CA LEU A 135 -15.40 13.16 -2.37
C LEU A 135 -15.35 14.71 -2.29
N ARG A 136 -16.22 15.34 -1.51
CA ARG A 136 -16.18 16.81 -1.31
C ARG A 136 -14.94 17.23 -0.53
N ARG A 137 -14.65 16.56 0.59
CA ARG A 137 -13.52 16.85 1.47
C ARG A 137 -12.19 16.81 0.73
N TYR A 138 -12.06 15.92 -0.23
CA TYR A 138 -10.82 15.72 -0.99
C TYR A 138 -10.86 16.31 -2.40
N GLY A 139 -11.73 17.29 -2.63
CA GLY A 139 -11.74 18.13 -3.82
C GLY A 139 -12.33 17.48 -5.08
N LEU A 140 -13.11 16.42 -4.93
CA LEU A 140 -13.81 15.76 -6.04
C LEU A 140 -15.33 15.98 -6.01
N GLY A 141 -15.83 16.92 -5.18
CA GLY A 141 -17.25 17.18 -5.02
C GLY A 141 -17.98 17.53 -6.33
N ASP A 142 -17.40 18.43 -7.13
CA ASP A 142 -17.98 18.88 -8.40
C ASP A 142 -17.82 17.86 -9.54
N PHE A 143 -17.01 16.83 -9.34
CA PHE A 143 -16.66 15.82 -10.32
C PHE A 143 -17.40 14.48 -10.11
N MET A 144 -18.26 14.37 -9.11
CA MET A 144 -18.94 13.11 -8.73
C MET A 144 -19.69 12.46 -9.88
N LYS A 145 -20.32 13.27 -10.74
CA LYS A 145 -21.14 12.81 -11.88
C LYS A 145 -20.35 12.63 -13.18
N LEU A 146 -19.06 12.99 -13.17
CA LEU A 146 -18.19 12.81 -14.34
C LEU A 146 -17.68 11.36 -14.42
N TYR A 147 -17.21 10.99 -15.59
CA TYR A 147 -16.61 9.69 -15.87
C TYR A 147 -15.07 9.77 -15.75
N PRO A 148 -14.37 8.66 -15.48
CA PRO A 148 -12.91 8.65 -15.31
C PRO A 148 -12.13 9.34 -16.43
N ARG A 149 -12.53 9.17 -17.67
CA ARG A 149 -11.89 9.80 -18.86
C ARG A 149 -11.93 11.33 -18.86
N GLN A 150 -12.78 11.93 -18.03
CA GLN A 150 -12.95 13.38 -17.94
C GLN A 150 -12.08 14.00 -16.82
N LEU A 151 -11.35 13.17 -16.07
CA LEU A 151 -10.52 13.57 -14.95
C LEU A 151 -9.03 13.51 -15.31
N SER A 152 -8.21 14.37 -14.66
CA SER A 152 -6.76 14.25 -14.70
C SER A 152 -6.27 12.96 -14.03
N GLY A 153 -5.02 12.54 -14.31
CA GLY A 153 -4.42 11.37 -13.67
C GLY A 153 -4.43 11.43 -12.15
N GLY A 154 -4.05 12.58 -11.57
CA GLY A 154 -4.07 12.79 -10.12
C GLY A 154 -5.49 12.74 -9.53
N MET A 155 -6.49 13.26 -10.22
CA MET A 155 -7.89 13.17 -9.77
C MET A 155 -8.39 11.71 -9.80
N ARG A 156 -8.01 10.92 -10.82
CA ARG A 156 -8.35 9.48 -10.86
C ARG A 156 -7.69 8.73 -9.72
N GLN A 157 -6.42 9.00 -9.41
CA GLN A 157 -5.72 8.38 -8.28
C GLN A 157 -6.39 8.75 -6.94
N LYS A 158 -6.80 10.01 -6.75
CA LYS A 158 -7.60 10.40 -5.59
C LYS A 158 -8.93 9.65 -5.50
N ALA A 159 -9.64 9.50 -6.60
CA ALA A 159 -10.90 8.75 -6.63
C ALA A 159 -10.69 7.26 -6.25
N ALA A 160 -9.60 6.64 -6.74
CA ALA A 160 -9.22 5.28 -6.38
C ALA A 160 -8.88 5.14 -4.89
N LEU A 161 -8.17 6.13 -4.31
CA LEU A 161 -7.92 6.16 -2.88
C LEU A 161 -9.22 6.28 -2.08
N ILE A 162 -10.11 7.20 -2.45
CA ILE A 162 -11.41 7.41 -1.77
C ILE A 162 -12.27 6.14 -1.86
N ARG A 163 -12.27 5.43 -3.01
CA ARG A 163 -12.93 4.13 -3.17
C ARG A 163 -12.44 3.10 -2.15
N THR A 164 -11.19 3.18 -1.75
CA THR A 164 -10.60 2.30 -0.74
C THR A 164 -10.94 2.78 0.67
N LEU A 165 -10.89 4.09 0.91
CA LEU A 165 -11.14 4.71 2.22
C LEU A 165 -12.62 4.67 2.66
N VAL A 166 -13.57 4.53 1.73
CA VAL A 166 -15.01 4.50 2.06
C VAL A 166 -15.37 3.36 3.02
N PHE A 167 -14.55 2.32 3.10
CA PHE A 167 -14.68 1.21 4.04
C PHE A 167 -14.10 1.50 5.43
N ARG A 168 -13.48 2.67 5.65
CA ARG A 168 -12.76 3.02 6.89
C ARG A 168 -11.74 1.95 7.29
N PRO A 169 -10.80 1.59 6.38
CA PRO A 169 -9.85 0.52 6.66
C PRO A 169 -8.90 0.91 7.79
N LYS A 170 -8.48 -0.08 8.59
CA LYS A 170 -7.45 0.09 9.64
C LYS A 170 -6.05 -0.01 9.04
N LEU A 171 -5.89 -0.77 7.96
CA LEU A 171 -4.65 -0.96 7.22
C LEU A 171 -4.88 -0.61 5.75
N LEU A 172 -4.06 0.29 5.21
CA LEU A 172 -4.07 0.68 3.81
C LEU A 172 -2.80 0.20 3.11
N LEU A 173 -2.98 -0.55 2.03
CA LEU A 173 -1.92 -1.06 1.19
C LEU A 173 -1.88 -0.26 -0.11
N LEU A 174 -0.72 0.33 -0.44
CA LEU A 174 -0.53 1.22 -1.59
C LEU A 174 0.56 0.65 -2.50
N ASP A 175 0.20 0.22 -3.70
CA ASP A 175 1.12 -0.35 -4.67
C ASP A 175 1.48 0.68 -5.75
N GLU A 176 2.65 1.31 -5.63
CA GLU A 176 3.17 2.34 -6.55
C GLU A 176 2.13 3.40 -6.97
N PRO A 177 1.43 4.03 -6.02
CA PRO A 177 0.22 4.83 -6.30
C PRO A 177 0.48 6.07 -7.18
N PHE A 178 1.74 6.49 -7.34
CA PHE A 178 2.09 7.72 -8.08
C PHE A 178 2.94 7.47 -9.32
N SER A 179 3.19 6.21 -9.69
CA SER A 179 4.13 5.85 -10.77
C SER A 179 3.73 6.38 -12.16
N ALA A 180 2.43 6.59 -12.41
CA ALA A 180 1.90 7.04 -13.69
C ALA A 180 1.75 8.57 -13.81
N LEU A 181 2.25 9.35 -12.83
CA LEU A 181 2.07 10.81 -12.76
C LEU A 181 3.36 11.55 -13.09
N ASP A 182 3.22 12.75 -13.65
CA ASP A 182 4.34 13.69 -13.79
C ASP A 182 4.85 14.14 -12.41
N TYR A 183 6.09 14.64 -12.38
CA TYR A 183 6.78 14.95 -11.13
C TYR A 183 6.05 15.97 -10.24
N GLN A 184 5.49 17.04 -10.82
CA GLN A 184 4.82 18.08 -10.04
C GLN A 184 3.50 17.58 -9.45
N THR A 185 2.68 16.92 -10.26
CA THR A 185 1.43 16.29 -9.83
C THR A 185 1.70 15.24 -8.74
N LYS A 186 2.77 14.45 -8.90
CA LYS A 186 3.20 13.46 -7.92
C LYS A 186 3.51 14.07 -6.56
N LEU A 187 4.27 15.17 -6.50
CA LEU A 187 4.62 15.84 -5.25
C LEU A 187 3.39 16.35 -4.49
N LEU A 188 2.50 17.05 -5.21
CA LEU A 188 1.28 17.60 -4.61
C LEU A 188 0.34 16.50 -4.14
N LEU A 189 0.18 15.45 -4.97
CA LEU A 189 -0.70 14.34 -4.62
C LEU A 189 -0.15 13.52 -3.45
N ALA A 190 1.17 13.32 -3.35
CA ALA A 190 1.79 12.63 -2.22
C ALA A 190 1.52 13.36 -0.89
N ASP A 191 1.61 14.69 -0.89
CA ASP A 191 1.32 15.52 0.28
C ASP A 191 -0.16 15.42 0.69
N GLU A 192 -1.07 15.50 -0.29
CA GLU A 192 -2.50 15.32 -0.06
C GLU A 192 -2.83 13.91 0.47
N VAL A 193 -2.30 12.85 -0.17
CA VAL A 193 -2.55 11.45 0.22
C VAL A 193 -2.02 11.16 1.61
N HIS A 194 -0.81 11.65 1.94
CA HIS A 194 -0.26 11.54 3.29
C HIS A 194 -1.19 12.18 4.32
N SER A 195 -1.63 13.43 4.05
CA SER A 195 -2.56 14.17 4.90
C SER A 195 -3.89 13.43 5.10
N ILE A 196 -4.41 12.80 4.03
CA ILE A 196 -5.63 11.97 4.07
C ILE A 196 -5.42 10.77 5.00
N ILE A 197 -4.35 10.00 4.81
CA ILE A 197 -4.06 8.78 5.58
C ILE A 197 -3.91 9.12 7.07
N ARG A 198 -3.17 10.20 7.40
CA ARG A 198 -3.00 10.66 8.79
C ARG A 198 -4.32 11.08 9.42
N ARG A 199 -5.17 11.81 8.67
CA ARG A 199 -6.48 12.28 9.15
C ARG A 199 -7.46 11.14 9.39
N GLU A 200 -7.50 10.15 8.51
CA GLU A 200 -8.37 8.98 8.66
C GLU A 200 -7.83 7.97 9.69
N GLY A 201 -6.62 8.17 10.23
CA GLY A 201 -6.03 7.35 11.28
C GLY A 201 -5.67 5.93 10.85
N CYS A 202 -5.43 5.73 9.55
CA CYS A 202 -5.05 4.43 9.00
C CYS A 202 -3.56 4.15 9.23
N SER A 203 -3.20 2.90 9.50
CA SER A 203 -1.85 2.42 9.26
C SER A 203 -1.67 2.20 7.76
N ALA A 204 -0.48 2.46 7.20
CA ALA A 204 -0.28 2.31 5.77
C ALA A 204 1.02 1.58 5.44
N VAL A 205 0.98 0.77 4.36
CA VAL A 205 2.16 0.16 3.75
C VAL A 205 2.23 0.63 2.30
N LEU A 206 3.31 1.33 1.96
CA LEU A 206 3.59 1.85 0.62
C LEU A 206 4.66 0.99 -0.06
N VAL A 207 4.36 0.47 -1.22
CA VAL A 207 5.37 -0.09 -2.12
C VAL A 207 5.73 0.96 -3.16
N THR A 208 7.02 1.25 -3.28
CA THR A 208 7.54 2.19 -4.28
C THR A 208 8.97 1.84 -4.66
N HIS A 209 9.40 2.29 -5.84
CA HIS A 209 10.80 2.28 -6.27
C HIS A 209 11.46 3.66 -6.10
N ASP A 210 10.71 4.69 -5.69
CA ASP A 210 11.20 6.05 -5.49
C ASP A 210 11.57 6.29 -4.02
N ILE A 211 12.88 6.33 -3.75
CA ILE A 211 13.44 6.56 -2.41
C ILE A 211 12.96 7.89 -1.83
N SER A 212 12.88 8.94 -2.66
CA SER A 212 12.45 10.26 -2.19
C SER A 212 11.00 10.27 -1.76
N GLU A 213 10.15 9.49 -2.42
CA GLU A 213 8.77 9.27 -2.03
C GLU A 213 8.67 8.55 -0.68
N ALA A 214 9.41 7.44 -0.54
CA ALA A 214 9.45 6.67 0.70
C ALA A 214 9.88 7.52 1.91
N ILE A 215 10.97 8.29 1.79
CA ILE A 215 11.49 9.15 2.87
C ILE A 215 10.50 10.27 3.21
N SER A 216 9.90 10.88 2.18
CA SER A 216 9.01 12.02 2.42
C SER A 216 7.69 11.61 3.08
N MET A 217 7.14 10.43 2.75
CA MET A 217 5.82 10.01 3.19
C MET A 217 5.81 9.11 4.43
N CYS A 218 6.89 8.34 4.66
CA CYS A 218 6.84 7.23 5.61
C CYS A 218 7.65 7.50 6.88
N ASP A 219 7.31 6.78 7.94
CA ASP A 219 8.01 6.81 9.24
C ASP A 219 9.11 5.74 9.29
N ARG A 220 9.00 4.71 8.42
CA ARG A 220 9.91 3.57 8.38
C ARG A 220 10.06 3.07 6.94
N ILE A 221 11.27 2.67 6.58
CA ILE A 221 11.58 2.13 5.26
C ILE A 221 12.23 0.75 5.42
N ILE A 222 11.66 -0.23 4.75
CA ILE A 222 12.19 -1.58 4.62
C ILE A 222 12.77 -1.73 3.22
N VAL A 223 14.07 -1.99 3.13
CA VAL A 223 14.77 -2.19 1.87
C VAL A 223 14.87 -3.68 1.58
N LEU A 224 14.41 -4.07 0.40
CA LEU A 224 14.50 -5.45 -0.07
C LEU A 224 15.70 -5.66 -1.00
N THR A 225 16.26 -6.88 -0.97
CA THR A 225 17.23 -7.32 -1.97
C THR A 225 16.59 -7.57 -3.34
N SER A 226 17.40 -7.74 -4.38
CA SER A 226 16.97 -8.36 -5.64
C SER A 226 16.46 -9.78 -5.38
N ARG A 227 15.77 -10.37 -6.39
CA ARG A 227 15.18 -11.71 -6.28
C ARG A 227 16.27 -12.80 -6.04
N PRO A 228 16.06 -13.70 -5.08
CA PRO A 228 14.94 -13.80 -4.16
C PRO A 228 14.97 -12.69 -3.10
N ALA A 229 13.80 -12.03 -2.88
CA ALA A 229 13.71 -10.94 -1.94
C ALA A 229 13.96 -11.41 -0.51
N THR A 230 14.83 -10.70 0.19
CA THR A 230 15.04 -10.75 1.63
C THR A 230 15.02 -9.32 2.18
N VAL A 231 14.87 -9.15 3.48
CA VAL A 231 15.05 -7.83 4.12
C VAL A 231 16.53 -7.51 4.17
N ARG A 232 16.92 -6.41 3.54
CA ARG A 232 18.30 -5.91 3.56
C ARG A 232 18.58 -5.02 4.75
N CYS A 233 17.76 -4.03 4.91
CA CYS A 233 17.80 -3.15 6.06
C CYS A 233 16.42 -2.59 6.39
N ASP A 234 16.31 -2.06 7.59
CA ASP A 234 15.10 -1.52 8.20
C ASP A 234 15.47 -0.20 8.85
N VAL A 235 14.91 0.90 8.36
CA VAL A 235 15.35 2.26 8.70
C VAL A 235 14.16 3.06 9.23
N GLU A 236 14.24 3.55 10.46
CA GLU A 236 13.31 4.55 10.97
C GLU A 236 13.65 5.93 10.43
N ILE A 237 12.65 6.64 9.95
CA ILE A 237 12.78 8.01 9.42
C ILE A 237 12.36 9.01 10.51
N ARG A 238 13.31 9.79 10.99
CA ARG A 238 13.11 10.81 12.03
C ARG A 238 13.43 12.18 11.46
N LEU A 239 12.51 12.73 10.68
CA LEU A 239 12.55 14.10 10.16
C LEU A 239 11.67 15.00 11.05
N LYS A 240 12.01 16.28 11.12
CA LYS A 240 11.30 17.24 11.97
C LYS A 240 9.96 17.67 11.40
N GLU A 241 9.89 17.71 10.09
CA GLU A 241 8.71 18.16 9.36
C GLU A 241 7.69 17.03 9.18
N ASP A 242 6.41 17.38 9.21
CA ASP A 242 5.33 16.39 9.13
C ASP A 242 4.82 16.17 7.71
N SER A 243 4.86 17.20 6.83
CA SER A 243 4.37 17.05 5.47
C SER A 243 5.44 16.56 4.50
N PRO A 244 5.09 15.71 3.51
CA PRO A 244 6.02 15.21 2.50
C PRO A 244 6.80 16.30 1.76
N LEU A 245 6.17 17.42 1.44
CA LEU A 245 6.84 18.55 0.78
C LEU A 245 7.87 19.22 1.70
N ALA A 246 7.55 19.42 2.98
CA ALA A 246 8.45 20.03 3.94
C ALA A 246 9.61 19.09 4.29
N ARG A 247 9.36 17.78 4.45
CA ARG A 247 10.39 16.75 4.70
C ARG A 247 11.50 16.74 3.66
N ARG A 248 11.18 17.05 2.39
CA ARG A 248 12.19 17.12 1.29
C ARG A 248 13.21 18.24 1.49
N ASN A 249 12.86 19.28 2.26
CA ASN A 249 13.72 20.39 2.59
C ASN A 249 14.43 20.22 3.95
N ASP A 250 14.13 19.16 4.70
CA ASP A 250 14.76 18.86 5.97
C ASP A 250 16.25 18.50 5.76
N ALA A 251 17.12 19.01 6.63
CA ALA A 251 18.56 18.77 6.57
C ALA A 251 18.93 17.27 6.64
N GLY A 252 18.11 16.46 7.33
CA GLY A 252 18.28 15.01 7.44
C GLY A 252 17.85 14.23 6.20
N PHE A 253 17.08 14.83 5.27
CA PHE A 253 16.57 14.12 4.10
C PHE A 253 17.67 13.48 3.25
N LYS A 254 18.73 14.24 2.98
CA LYS A 254 19.89 13.78 2.19
C LYS A 254 20.63 12.61 2.87
N TYR A 255 20.71 12.61 4.18
CA TYR A 255 21.30 11.50 4.94
C TYR A 255 20.54 10.21 4.72
N TYR A 256 19.21 10.21 4.91
CA TYR A 256 18.36 9.03 4.69
C TYR A 256 18.35 8.59 3.22
N PHE A 257 18.37 9.55 2.29
CA PHE A 257 18.44 9.23 0.86
C PHE A 257 19.71 8.46 0.52
N ASN A 258 20.87 8.94 0.96
CA ASN A 258 22.16 8.27 0.73
C ASN A 258 22.19 6.88 1.38
N LEU A 259 21.72 6.78 2.63
CA LEU A 259 21.66 5.50 3.35
C LEU A 259 20.84 4.45 2.59
N VAL A 260 19.61 4.79 2.20
CA VAL A 260 18.74 3.87 1.49
C VAL A 260 19.26 3.57 0.08
N TRP A 261 19.81 4.57 -0.61
CA TRP A 261 20.42 4.42 -1.92
C TRP A 261 21.61 3.45 -1.90
N GLU A 262 22.55 3.63 -0.97
CA GLU A 262 23.70 2.74 -0.82
C GLU A 262 23.27 1.30 -0.56
N GLU A 263 22.27 1.09 0.31
CA GLU A 263 21.75 -0.25 0.57
C GLU A 263 21.06 -0.85 -0.67
N MET A 264 20.38 -0.06 -1.49
CA MET A 264 19.81 -0.53 -2.74
C MET A 264 20.87 -0.87 -3.79
N MET A 265 21.94 -0.06 -3.92
CA MET A 265 23.00 -0.25 -4.92
C MET A 265 23.87 -1.49 -4.64
N LYS A 266 24.07 -1.88 -3.38
CA LYS A 266 24.77 -3.13 -3.02
C LYS A 266 24.12 -4.39 -3.66
N ASN A 267 22.90 -4.28 -4.20
CA ASN A 267 22.23 -5.37 -4.91
C ASN A 267 22.70 -5.55 -6.37
N GLU A 268 23.29 -4.53 -6.99
CA GLU A 268 23.65 -4.54 -8.41
C GLU A 268 25.08 -5.04 -8.66
N GLU A 269 25.94 -5.10 -7.64
CA GLU A 269 27.35 -5.51 -7.78
C GLU A 269 27.57 -7.04 -7.84
N PHE A 270 26.53 -7.86 -7.77
CA PHE A 270 26.62 -9.34 -7.75
C PHE A 270 25.91 -10.05 -8.92
N ASN A 271 25.62 -9.35 -10.02
CA ASN A 271 25.11 -10.00 -11.25
C ASN A 271 26.04 -9.83 -12.43
#